data_d6457a2a4d6aa7fa6a6642f3d3e0a651
#
_entry.id   d6457a2a4d6aa7fa6a6642f3d3e0a651
#
_cell.length_a   1.000
_cell.length_b   1.000
_cell.length_c   1.000
_cell.angle_alpha   90.00
_cell.angle_beta   90.00
_cell.angle_gamma   90.00
#
_symmetry.space_group_name_H-M   'P 1'
#
loop_
_entity.id
_entity.type
_entity.pdbx_description
1 polymer ?
#
loop_
_entity_poly.entity_id
_entity_poly.type
_entity_poly.pdbx_seq_one_letter_code
_entity_poly.pdbx_strand_id
1 'polypeptide(L)'
;MTENELYHYGVKGMRWGHRKSVNKAEKKLNKLAKKSTKAKNNYESYENFYKLADAVARKSLSPTQYGMWYVSDARTQQRTRIKHLKKVSEKTKRKIEKYMNTLSENYVVVYDVTTEQYTLRSK
;
A
#
# COMPACT_ATOMS: atom_id res chain seq x y z
N MET A 1 -18.59 -17.66 28.04
CA MET A 1 -17.85 -17.20 27.61
C MET A 1 -17.55 -17.29 27.01
N THR A 2 -17.67 -17.62 27.45
CA THR A 2 -16.90 -17.39 26.93
C THR A 2 -16.62 -17.18 26.57
N GLU A 3 -16.56 -17.47 27.12
CA GLU A 3 -15.76 -17.00 26.83
C GLU A 3 -15.85 -16.38 26.31
N ASN A 4 -16.47 -16.52 27.08
CA ASN A 4 -16.17 -15.73 26.65
C ASN A 4 -16.55 -15.25 26.51
N GLU A 5 -16.75 -15.30 27.06
CA GLU A 5 -16.41 -14.69 27.04
C GLU A 5 -16.18 -14.44 26.92
N LEU A 6 -16.38 -14.56 27.88
CA LEU A 6 -15.53 -14.06 27.80
C LEU A 6 -15.55 -13.99 27.56
N TYR A 7 -15.99 -14.30 28.32
CA TYR A 7 -15.37 -13.95 27.99
C TYR A 7 -15.56 -13.55 27.74
N HIS A 8 -15.75 -13.57 28.47
CA HIS A 8 -15.29 -13.01 28.16
C HIS A 8 -15.51 -13.17 28.17
N TYR A 9 -15.82 -13.71 29.08
CA TYR A 9 -15.35 -13.88 29.04
C TYR A 9 -15.13 -14.15 29.03
N GLY A 10 -15.36 -14.28 29.32
CA GLY A 10 -14.90 -14.63 29.57
C GLY A 10 -14.57 -15.32 29.60
N VAL A 11 -14.53 -15.21 30.02
CA VAL A 11 -13.91 -15.98 30.20
C VAL A 11 -12.87 -15.90 30.58
N LYS A 12 -12.36 -15.20 30.71
CA LYS A 12 -11.00 -15.51 31.10
C LYS A 12 -10.08 -14.39 30.64
N GLY A 13 -9.24 -13.82 31.55
CA GLY A 13 -8.41 -12.64 31.29
C GLY A 13 -7.46 -12.75 30.12
N MET A 14 -6.90 -13.96 29.87
CA MET A 14 -6.00 -14.21 28.77
C MET A 14 -6.59 -13.86 27.41
N ARG A 15 -7.87 -14.09 27.27
CA ARG A 15 -8.56 -13.80 26.00
C ARG A 15 -8.67 -12.32 25.74
N TRP A 16 -8.78 -11.52 26.78
CA TRP A 16 -8.78 -10.08 26.64
C TRP A 16 -7.46 -9.56 26.12
N GLY A 17 -6.34 -10.00 26.70
CA GLY A 17 -5.01 -9.61 26.24
C GLY A 17 -4.75 -10.05 24.82
N HIS A 18 -5.12 -11.28 24.48
CA HIS A 18 -4.96 -11.82 23.15
C HIS A 18 -5.75 -11.02 22.11
N ARG A 19 -6.99 -10.68 22.42
CA ARG A 19 -7.85 -9.88 21.54
C ARG A 19 -7.28 -8.48 21.30
N LYS A 20 -6.73 -7.84 22.32
CA LYS A 20 -6.08 -6.54 22.20
C LYS A 20 -4.89 -6.61 21.23
N SER A 21 -4.08 -7.66 21.35
CA SER A 21 -2.94 -7.87 20.45
C SER A 21 -3.40 -8.04 19.01
N VAL A 22 -4.43 -8.83 18.78
CA VAL A 22 -5.02 -9.07 17.47
C VAL A 22 -5.53 -7.76 16.88
N ASN A 23 -6.30 -7.00 17.64
CA ASN A 23 -6.86 -5.72 17.18
C ASN A 23 -5.77 -4.72 16.83
N LYS A 24 -4.70 -4.67 17.63
CA LYS A 24 -3.58 -3.78 17.37
C LYS A 24 -2.85 -4.16 16.09
N ALA A 25 -2.65 -5.47 15.88
CA ALA A 25 -2.00 -5.97 14.68
C ALA A 25 -2.85 -5.72 13.43
N GLU A 26 -4.16 -5.94 13.51
CA GLU A 26 -5.07 -5.65 12.41
C GLU A 26 -5.04 -4.16 12.06
N LYS A 27 -5.06 -3.29 13.05
CA LYS A 27 -5.03 -1.86 12.86
C LYS A 27 -3.75 -1.42 12.15
N LYS A 28 -2.61 -1.95 12.59
CA LYS A 28 -1.32 -1.67 11.98
C LYS A 28 -1.27 -2.17 10.53
N LEU A 29 -1.76 -3.38 10.31
CA LEU A 29 -1.78 -3.98 8.96
C LEU A 29 -2.63 -3.14 8.00
N ASN A 30 -3.83 -2.74 8.43
CA ASN A 30 -4.71 -1.93 7.60
C ASN A 30 -4.15 -0.54 7.33
N LYS A 31 -3.45 0.04 8.29
CA LYS A 31 -2.76 1.32 8.11
C LYS A 31 -1.65 1.22 7.06
N LEU A 32 -0.85 0.15 7.13
CA LEU A 32 0.19 -0.11 6.15
C LEU A 32 -0.39 -0.35 4.76
N ALA A 33 -1.49 -1.11 4.68
CA ALA A 33 -2.17 -1.38 3.41
C ALA A 33 -2.66 -0.09 2.76
N LYS A 34 -3.24 0.82 3.56
CA LYS A 34 -3.72 2.10 3.08
C LYS A 34 -2.58 2.96 2.54
N LYS A 35 -1.45 2.99 3.24
CA LYS A 35 -0.25 3.70 2.77
C LYS A 35 0.28 3.13 1.47
N SER A 36 0.32 1.82 1.36
CA SER A 36 0.79 1.14 0.16
C SER A 36 -0.09 1.44 -1.05
N THR A 37 -1.41 1.37 -0.87
CA THR A 37 -2.37 1.69 -1.93
C THR A 37 -2.24 3.14 -2.38
N LYS A 38 -2.12 4.07 -1.43
CA LYS A 38 -1.96 5.49 -1.74
C LYS A 38 -0.68 5.76 -2.52
N ALA A 39 0.43 5.17 -2.09
CA ALA A 39 1.71 5.32 -2.77
C ALA A 39 1.67 4.76 -4.19
N LYS A 40 1.05 3.59 -4.36
CA LYS A 40 0.87 2.97 -5.69
C LYS A 40 0.02 3.85 -6.60
N ASN A 41 -1.10 4.36 -6.10
CA ASN A 41 -1.99 5.21 -6.88
C ASN A 41 -1.30 6.51 -7.30
N ASN A 42 -0.54 7.13 -6.41
CA ASN A 42 0.22 8.33 -6.71
C ASN A 42 1.23 8.08 -7.83
N TYR A 43 1.98 7.00 -7.72
CA TYR A 43 2.95 6.63 -8.73
C TYR A 43 2.29 6.38 -10.08
N GLU A 44 1.23 5.58 -10.11
CA GLU A 44 0.54 5.22 -11.36
C GLU A 44 -0.09 6.43 -12.03
N SER A 45 -0.71 7.33 -11.26
CA SER A 45 -1.29 8.56 -11.79
C SER A 45 -0.23 9.45 -12.44
N TYR A 46 0.88 9.64 -11.74
CA TYR A 46 1.98 10.47 -12.26
C TYR A 46 2.56 9.88 -13.54
N GLU A 47 2.79 8.59 -13.55
CA GLU A 47 3.32 7.89 -14.71
C GLU A 47 2.36 7.98 -15.90
N ASN A 48 1.07 7.78 -15.66
CA ASN A 48 0.06 7.85 -16.71
C ASN A 48 -0.01 9.25 -17.32
N PHE A 49 0.01 10.29 -16.51
CA PHE A 49 0.02 11.67 -17.01
C PHE A 49 1.28 11.97 -17.81
N TYR A 50 2.43 11.49 -17.33
CA TYR A 50 3.68 11.66 -18.04
C TYR A 50 3.65 11.00 -19.42
N LYS A 51 3.18 9.74 -19.48
CA LYS A 51 3.08 8.98 -20.73
C LYS A 51 2.11 9.62 -21.71
N LEU A 52 0.99 10.13 -21.20
CA LEU A 52 -0.01 10.77 -22.03
C LEU A 52 0.55 12.05 -22.66
N ALA A 53 1.24 12.87 -21.87
CA ALA A 53 1.87 14.08 -22.37
C ALA A 53 2.95 13.76 -23.40
N ASP A 54 3.71 12.70 -23.19
CA ASP A 54 4.73 12.22 -24.12
C ASP A 54 4.08 11.80 -25.45
N ALA A 55 3.00 11.05 -25.40
CA ALA A 55 2.28 10.62 -26.60
C ALA A 55 1.76 11.80 -27.43
N VAL A 56 1.22 12.81 -26.75
CA VAL A 56 0.74 14.02 -27.41
C VAL A 56 1.89 14.79 -28.02
N ALA A 57 3.00 14.93 -27.31
CA ALA A 57 4.17 15.64 -27.79
C ALA A 57 4.78 14.96 -29.02
N ARG A 58 4.82 13.64 -29.05
CA ARG A 58 5.33 12.89 -30.22
C ARG A 58 4.52 13.15 -31.47
N LYS A 59 3.22 13.38 -31.33
CA LYS A 59 2.35 13.69 -32.47
C LYS A 59 2.42 15.15 -32.90
N SER A 60 2.64 16.05 -31.95
CA SER A 60 2.53 17.50 -32.16
C SER A 60 3.85 18.18 -32.51
N LEU A 61 4.96 17.63 -32.05
CA LEU A 61 6.27 18.27 -32.18
C LEU A 61 7.10 17.59 -33.27
N SER A 62 7.95 18.37 -33.91
CA SER A 62 8.98 17.81 -34.81
C SER A 62 9.98 17.01 -33.99
N PRO A 63 10.81 16.12 -34.62
CA PRO A 63 11.81 15.36 -33.89
C PRO A 63 12.76 16.24 -33.07
N THR A 64 13.18 17.39 -33.65
CA THR A 64 14.07 18.33 -32.95
C THR A 64 13.38 18.97 -31.78
N GLN A 65 12.14 19.44 -31.96
CA GLN A 65 11.36 20.04 -30.89
C GLN A 65 11.05 19.03 -29.78
N TYR A 66 10.73 17.80 -30.14
CA TYR A 66 10.49 16.74 -29.18
C TYR A 66 11.74 16.47 -28.32
N GLY A 67 12.90 16.38 -28.97
CA GLY A 67 14.16 16.16 -28.25
C GLY A 67 14.46 17.26 -27.25
N MET A 68 14.27 18.53 -27.66
CA MET A 68 14.45 19.68 -26.77
C MET A 68 13.48 19.66 -25.61
N TRP A 69 12.23 19.32 -25.86
CA TRP A 69 11.21 19.21 -24.83
C TRP A 69 11.51 18.05 -23.86
N TYR A 70 11.96 16.91 -24.40
CA TYR A 70 12.30 15.73 -23.61
C TYR A 70 13.42 16.01 -22.59
N VAL A 71 14.43 16.77 -22.97
CA VAL A 71 15.56 17.09 -22.08
C VAL A 71 15.35 18.35 -21.27
N SER A 72 14.19 19.00 -21.40
CA SER A 72 13.88 20.20 -20.61
C SER A 72 13.89 19.89 -19.11
N ASP A 73 14.15 20.93 -18.30
CA ASP A 73 14.17 20.78 -16.85
C ASP A 73 12.86 20.25 -16.30
N ALA A 74 11.73 20.73 -16.83
CA ALA A 74 10.41 20.29 -16.38
C ALA A 74 10.22 18.79 -16.58
N ARG A 75 10.55 18.27 -17.77
CA ARG A 75 10.43 16.84 -18.05
C ARG A 75 11.40 15.99 -17.24
N THR A 76 12.61 16.49 -17.08
CA THR A 76 13.63 15.81 -16.26
C THR A 76 13.19 15.70 -14.81
N GLN A 77 12.62 16.77 -14.24
CA GLN A 77 12.08 16.75 -12.89
C GLN A 77 10.92 15.78 -12.76
N GLN A 78 10.05 15.71 -13.76
CA GLN A 78 8.93 14.77 -13.76
C GLN A 78 9.42 13.32 -13.75
N ARG A 79 10.42 12.99 -14.56
CA ARG A 79 11.01 11.63 -14.56
C ARG A 79 11.65 11.30 -13.22
N THR A 80 12.34 12.24 -12.61
CA THR A 80 12.96 12.06 -11.29
C THR A 80 11.89 11.80 -10.23
N ARG A 81 10.80 12.55 -10.29
CA ARG A 81 9.69 12.37 -9.35
C ARG A 81 9.02 11.01 -9.52
N ILE A 82 8.82 10.56 -10.75
CA ILE A 82 8.26 9.23 -11.03
C ILE A 82 9.15 8.14 -10.45
N LYS A 83 10.46 8.25 -10.61
CA LYS A 83 11.41 7.32 -10.00
C LYS A 83 11.29 7.29 -8.49
N HIS A 84 11.16 8.47 -7.87
CA HIS A 84 11.00 8.56 -6.42
C HIS A 84 9.70 7.93 -5.96
N LEU A 85 8.59 8.23 -6.63
CA LEU A 85 7.29 7.66 -6.30
C LEU A 85 7.27 6.15 -6.46
N LYS A 86 7.94 5.63 -7.49
CA LYS A 86 8.08 4.19 -7.69
C LYS A 86 8.82 3.54 -6.53
N LYS A 87 9.92 4.14 -6.08
CA LYS A 87 10.68 3.64 -4.93
C LYS A 87 9.86 3.61 -3.67
N VAL A 88 9.09 4.69 -3.41
CA VAL A 88 8.22 4.76 -2.23
C VAL A 88 7.15 3.68 -2.29
N SER A 89 6.54 3.48 -3.45
CA SER A 89 5.53 2.44 -3.65
C SER A 89 6.09 1.05 -3.39
N GLU A 90 7.26 0.73 -3.94
CA GLU A 90 7.90 -0.57 -3.73
C GLU A 90 8.33 -0.78 -2.28
N LYS A 91 8.80 0.28 -1.62
CA LYS A 91 9.21 0.22 -0.23
C LYS A 91 8.03 -0.06 0.69
N THR A 92 6.90 0.62 0.48
CA THR A 92 5.70 0.39 1.29
C THR A 92 5.13 -1.00 1.04
N LYS A 93 5.17 -1.47 -0.19
CA LYS A 93 4.74 -2.83 -0.54
C LYS A 93 5.58 -3.88 0.20
N ARG A 94 6.90 -3.71 0.21
CA ARG A 94 7.79 -4.63 0.94
C ARG A 94 7.53 -4.62 2.44
N LYS A 95 7.24 -3.45 3.00
CA LYS A 95 6.92 -3.34 4.43
C LYS A 95 5.66 -4.13 4.78
N ILE A 96 4.60 -4.00 3.99
CA ILE A 96 3.37 -4.72 4.26
C ILE A 96 3.55 -6.23 4.07
N GLU A 97 4.27 -6.65 3.03
CA GLU A 97 4.54 -8.08 2.80
C GLU A 97 5.33 -8.68 3.96
N LYS A 98 6.35 -7.97 4.43
CA LYS A 98 7.16 -8.42 5.56
C LYS A 98 6.33 -8.55 6.82
N TYR A 99 5.47 -7.59 7.08
CA TYR A 99 4.59 -7.62 8.25
C TYR A 99 3.57 -8.76 8.15
N MET A 100 2.98 -8.96 6.97
CA MET A 100 2.07 -10.10 6.74
C MET A 100 2.77 -11.43 6.99
N ASN A 101 4.00 -11.58 6.53
CA ASN A 101 4.77 -12.81 6.75
C ASN A 101 5.01 -13.04 8.23
N THR A 102 5.30 -11.98 8.98
CA THR A 102 5.46 -12.08 10.43
C THR A 102 4.15 -12.51 11.10
N LEU A 103 3.04 -11.92 10.70
CA LEU A 103 1.73 -12.27 11.26
C LEU A 103 1.28 -13.68 10.88
N SER A 104 1.64 -14.16 9.69
CA SER A 104 1.22 -15.46 9.21
C SER A 104 1.81 -16.63 10.01
N GLU A 105 2.81 -16.38 10.83
CA GLU A 105 3.36 -17.39 11.73
C GLU A 105 2.35 -17.81 12.80
N ASN A 106 1.50 -16.89 13.24
CA ASN A 106 0.57 -17.13 14.35
C ASN A 106 -0.90 -16.95 13.95
N TYR A 107 -1.16 -16.31 12.81
CA TYR A 107 -2.53 -15.97 12.39
C TYR A 107 -2.74 -16.30 10.93
N VAL A 108 -4.01 -16.46 10.57
CA VAL A 108 -4.42 -16.48 9.16
C VAL A 108 -4.81 -15.06 8.80
N VAL A 109 -4.14 -14.50 7.80
CA VAL A 109 -4.43 -13.14 7.31
C VAL A 109 -5.48 -13.26 6.21
N VAL A 110 -6.62 -12.61 6.39
CA VAL A 110 -7.74 -12.65 5.45
C VAL A 110 -8.06 -11.24 4.99
N TYR A 111 -8.20 -11.07 3.68
CA TYR A 111 -8.64 -9.80 3.12
C TYR A 111 -10.15 -9.86 2.84
N ASP A 112 -10.89 -8.93 3.43
CA ASP A 112 -12.34 -8.82 3.22
C ASP A 112 -12.58 -7.78 2.13
N VAL A 113 -13.03 -8.24 0.96
CA VAL A 113 -13.29 -7.35 -0.18
C VAL A 113 -14.47 -6.41 0.07
N THR A 114 -15.40 -6.80 0.94
CA THR A 114 -16.58 -5.98 1.25
C THR A 114 -16.19 -4.73 2.05
N THR A 115 -15.38 -4.91 3.08
CA THR A 115 -14.91 -3.80 3.94
C THR A 115 -13.60 -3.20 3.44
N GLU A 116 -12.94 -3.88 2.51
CA GLU A 116 -11.61 -3.51 2.01
C GLU A 116 -10.58 -3.44 3.12
N GLN A 117 -10.67 -4.38 4.07
CA GLN A 117 -9.78 -4.43 5.21
C GLN A 117 -9.25 -5.85 5.43
N TYR A 118 -8.10 -5.93 6.07
CA TYR A 118 -7.53 -7.18 6.51
C TYR A 118 -8.01 -7.53 7.90
N THR A 119 -8.27 -8.81 8.12
CA THR A 119 -8.60 -9.35 9.44
C THR A 119 -7.68 -10.51 9.75
N LEU A 120 -7.46 -10.74 11.04
CA LEU A 120 -6.64 -11.84 11.52
C LEU A 120 -7.50 -12.87 12.22
N ARG A 121 -7.24 -14.12 11.92
CA ARG A 121 -7.92 -15.25 12.57
C ARG A 121 -6.88 -16.14 13.21
N SER A 122 -7.26 -16.81 14.29
CA SER A 122 -6.40 -17.79 14.92
C SER A 122 -6.14 -18.95 13.97
N LYS A 123 -4.93 -19.42 14.00
CA LYS A 123 -4.54 -20.58 13.21
C LYS A 123 -5.14 -21.87 13.71
#